data_449d36dd174e21ddbe60757d28cbc432
#
_entry.id   449d36dd174e21ddbe60757d28cbc432
#
_cell.length_a   1.000
_cell.length_b   1.000
_cell.length_c   1.000
_cell.angle_alpha   90.00
_cell.angle_beta   90.00
_cell.angle_gamma   90.00
#
_symmetry.space_group_name_H-M   'P 1'
#
loop_
_entity.id
_entity.type
_entity.pdbx_description
1 polymer ?
#
loop_
_entity_poly.entity_id
_entity_poly.type
_entity_poly.pdbx_seq_one_letter_code
_entity_poly.pdbx_strand_id
1 'polypeptide(L)'
;MTALPALGAADFSQTPGLLADALRDHGACWIADWPDAALRRDLRDDLRRLQSTGDLTPAAIGRSDGHALRNDIRADATCWLDDPRCGQAASRFLARLDAVRTVLNRCLFLGLESCEAHYAFYPPGGGYARHRDRFRDDDARVVSWVTYLNPEWGRDDGGALRLYLENED
;
A
#
# COMPACT_ATOMS: atom_id res chain seq x y z
N MET A 1 20.13 -12.66 0.49
CA MET A 1 18.74 -12.10 0.48
C MET A 1 17.83 -13.08 1.17
N THR A 2 17.31 -12.73 2.32
CA THR A 2 16.32 -13.55 3.02
C THR A 2 14.98 -13.38 2.30
N ALA A 3 14.36 -14.47 1.86
CA ALA A 3 13.04 -14.42 1.25
C ALA A 3 12.00 -13.97 2.30
N LEU A 4 11.14 -13.03 1.96
CA LEU A 4 10.03 -12.65 2.83
C LEU A 4 9.06 -13.82 2.99
N PRO A 5 8.48 -14.03 4.19
CA PRO A 5 7.46 -15.02 4.39
C PRO A 5 6.25 -14.74 3.49
N ALA A 6 5.74 -15.80 2.85
CA ALA A 6 4.58 -15.75 1.99
C ALA A 6 3.39 -16.39 2.71
N LEU A 7 2.28 -15.68 2.77
CA LEU A 7 1.00 -16.16 3.30
C LEU A 7 0.00 -16.29 2.14
N GLY A 8 -0.78 -17.35 2.12
CA GLY A 8 -1.94 -17.45 1.23
C GLY A 8 -3.12 -16.64 1.77
N ALA A 9 -4.00 -16.17 0.89
CA ALA A 9 -5.23 -15.47 1.30
C ALA A 9 -6.11 -16.31 2.22
N ALA A 10 -6.14 -17.63 2.02
CA ALA A 10 -6.86 -18.57 2.89
C ALA A 10 -6.24 -18.64 4.28
N ASP A 11 -4.91 -18.71 4.38
CA ASP A 11 -4.18 -18.75 5.65
C ASP A 11 -4.45 -17.48 6.46
N PHE A 12 -4.36 -16.33 5.80
CA PHE A 12 -4.65 -15.03 6.40
C PHE A 12 -6.11 -14.92 6.88
N SER A 13 -7.08 -15.44 6.12
CA SER A 13 -8.51 -15.38 6.47
C SER A 13 -8.87 -16.32 7.61
N GLN A 14 -8.25 -17.51 7.69
CA GLN A 14 -8.56 -18.53 8.69
C GLN A 14 -7.74 -18.38 9.97
N THR A 15 -6.50 -17.90 9.84
CA THR A 15 -5.58 -17.72 10.97
C THR A 15 -4.94 -16.35 10.93
N PRO A 16 -5.69 -15.29 11.28
CA PRO A 16 -5.19 -13.90 11.20
C PRO A 16 -3.92 -13.64 12.01
N GLY A 17 -3.64 -14.45 13.04
CA GLY A 17 -2.40 -14.39 13.82
C GLY A 17 -1.13 -14.64 13.01
N LEU A 18 -1.21 -15.40 11.90
CA LEU A 18 -0.05 -15.65 11.04
C LEU A 18 0.55 -14.37 10.44
N LEU A 19 -0.28 -13.38 10.12
CA LEU A 19 0.19 -12.07 9.68
C LEU A 19 0.98 -11.37 10.81
N ALA A 20 0.45 -11.40 12.02
CA ALA A 20 1.11 -10.79 13.16
C ALA A 20 2.44 -11.49 13.49
N ASP A 21 2.47 -12.81 13.43
CA ASP A 21 3.69 -13.60 13.64
C ASP A 21 4.73 -13.26 12.56
N ALA A 22 4.35 -13.22 11.29
CA ALA A 22 5.24 -12.87 10.19
C ALA A 22 5.82 -11.45 10.34
N LEU A 23 5.01 -10.47 10.71
CA LEU A 23 5.46 -9.09 10.95
C LEU A 23 6.40 -8.99 12.16
N ARG A 24 6.08 -9.68 13.26
CA ARG A 24 6.92 -9.69 14.47
C ARG A 24 8.29 -10.32 14.22
N ASP A 25 8.31 -11.44 13.50
CA ASP A 25 9.52 -12.26 13.35
C ASP A 25 10.40 -11.79 12.18
N HIS A 26 9.82 -11.14 11.17
CA HIS A 26 10.51 -10.75 9.93
C HIS A 26 10.38 -9.28 9.54
N GLY A 27 9.55 -8.51 10.23
CA GLY A 27 9.30 -7.09 9.92
C GLY A 27 8.47 -6.84 8.66
N ALA A 28 8.33 -7.83 7.78
CA ALA A 28 7.53 -7.74 6.56
C ALA A 28 7.08 -9.13 6.09
N CYS A 29 6.00 -9.19 5.31
CA CYS A 29 5.53 -10.39 4.66
C CYS A 29 4.82 -10.09 3.35
N TRP A 30 4.65 -11.11 2.54
CA TRP A 30 3.86 -11.08 1.31
C TRP A 30 2.57 -11.89 1.50
N ILE A 31 1.42 -11.35 1.06
CA ILE A 31 0.15 -12.07 1.06
C ILE A 31 -0.30 -12.28 -0.37
N ALA A 32 -0.30 -13.53 -0.81
CA ALA A 32 -0.77 -13.90 -2.14
C ALA A 32 -2.30 -13.81 -2.22
N ASP A 33 -2.81 -13.34 -3.37
CA ASP A 33 -4.24 -13.32 -3.71
C ASP A 33 -5.15 -12.55 -2.74
N TRP A 34 -4.60 -11.58 -2.03
CA TRP A 34 -5.37 -10.69 -1.18
C TRP A 34 -5.27 -9.22 -1.69
N PRO A 35 -6.37 -8.47 -1.74
CA PRO A 35 -7.76 -8.97 -1.68
C PRO A 35 -8.06 -9.92 -2.84
N ASP A 36 -9.23 -10.56 -2.84
CA ASP A 36 -9.63 -11.48 -3.90
C ASP A 36 -9.60 -10.84 -5.31
N ALA A 37 -9.51 -11.67 -6.32
CA ALA A 37 -9.34 -11.23 -7.71
C ALA A 37 -10.48 -10.31 -8.20
N ALA A 38 -11.70 -10.49 -7.69
CA ALA A 38 -12.84 -9.66 -8.06
C ALA A 38 -12.65 -8.23 -7.53
N LEU A 39 -12.30 -8.08 -6.25
CA LEU A 39 -12.05 -6.75 -5.66
C LEU A 39 -10.82 -6.10 -6.29
N ARG A 40 -9.73 -6.85 -6.57
CA ARG A 40 -8.56 -6.29 -7.27
C ARG A 40 -8.93 -5.73 -8.66
N ARG A 41 -9.77 -6.45 -9.39
CA ARG A 41 -10.27 -5.99 -10.69
C ARG A 41 -11.09 -4.72 -10.55
N ASP A 42 -12.08 -4.71 -9.63
CA ASP A 42 -12.95 -3.57 -9.41
C ASP A 42 -12.15 -2.32 -8.99
N LEU A 43 -11.13 -2.46 -8.14
CA LEU A 43 -10.21 -1.38 -7.75
C LEU A 43 -9.40 -0.87 -8.94
N ARG A 44 -8.88 -1.76 -9.77
CA ARG A 44 -8.14 -1.38 -10.98
C ARG A 44 -9.01 -0.63 -11.97
N ASP A 45 -10.24 -1.07 -12.16
CA ASP A 45 -11.18 -0.44 -13.09
C ASP A 45 -11.59 0.95 -12.58
N ASP A 46 -11.76 1.11 -11.27
CA ASP A 46 -11.99 2.42 -10.64
C ASP A 46 -10.79 3.36 -10.80
N LEU A 47 -9.55 2.88 -10.55
CA LEU A 47 -8.33 3.66 -10.80
C LEU A 47 -8.20 4.10 -12.26
N ARG A 48 -8.49 3.21 -13.23
CA ARG A 48 -8.47 3.55 -14.65
C ARG A 48 -9.50 4.60 -15.02
N ARG A 49 -10.69 4.52 -14.43
CA ARG A 49 -11.72 5.52 -14.60
C ARG A 49 -11.23 6.89 -14.10
N LEU A 50 -10.73 6.97 -12.88
CA LEU A 50 -10.18 8.21 -12.30
C LEU A 50 -9.02 8.77 -13.15
N GLN A 51 -8.17 7.92 -13.68
CA GLN A 51 -7.11 8.33 -14.60
C GLN A 51 -7.69 8.92 -15.90
N SER A 52 -8.68 8.26 -16.50
CA SER A 52 -9.27 8.70 -17.77
C SER A 52 -10.07 10.01 -17.67
N THR A 53 -10.62 10.29 -16.50
CA THR A 53 -11.35 11.53 -16.18
C THR A 53 -10.44 12.67 -15.71
N GLY A 54 -9.14 12.40 -15.48
CA GLY A 54 -8.20 13.40 -14.97
C GLY A 54 -8.37 13.70 -13.48
N ASP A 55 -8.98 12.78 -12.72
CA ASP A 55 -9.26 12.92 -11.28
C ASP A 55 -8.09 12.54 -10.38
N LEU A 56 -6.99 12.07 -10.94
CA LEU A 56 -5.76 11.81 -10.19
C LEU A 56 -4.93 13.09 -10.03
N THR A 57 -4.43 13.32 -8.84
CA THR A 57 -3.58 14.47 -8.52
C THR A 57 -2.11 14.04 -8.47
N PRO A 58 -1.16 14.74 -9.14
CA PRO A 58 0.25 14.45 -9.01
C PRO A 58 0.67 14.45 -7.53
N ALA A 59 1.37 13.41 -7.12
CA ALA A 59 1.81 13.27 -5.73
C ALA A 59 2.92 14.28 -5.45
N ALA A 60 2.80 15.00 -4.33
CA ALA A 60 3.82 15.90 -3.85
C ALA A 60 4.55 15.28 -2.65
N ILE A 61 5.74 15.78 -2.36
CA ILE A 61 6.52 15.44 -1.18
C ILE A 61 6.50 16.59 -0.18
N GLY A 62 6.67 16.27 1.11
CA GLY A 62 6.68 17.26 2.21
C GLY A 62 5.30 17.51 2.81
N ARG A 63 5.28 18.32 3.87
CA ARG A 63 4.09 18.78 4.60
C ARG A 63 4.00 20.31 4.56
N SER A 64 2.78 20.84 4.61
CA SER A 64 2.51 22.29 4.73
C SER A 64 3.30 23.12 3.72
N ASP A 65 4.04 24.13 4.18
CA ASP A 65 4.81 25.07 3.34
C ASP A 65 6.00 24.41 2.59
N GLY A 66 6.37 23.17 2.95
CA GLY A 66 7.37 22.36 2.26
C GLY A 66 6.82 21.43 1.19
N HIS A 67 5.52 21.53 0.84
CA HIS A 67 4.88 20.68 -0.15
C HIS A 67 5.37 21.05 -1.56
N ALA A 68 6.09 20.15 -2.21
CA ALA A 68 6.68 20.38 -3.53
C ALA A 68 6.48 19.20 -4.47
N LEU A 69 6.20 19.50 -5.74
CA LEU A 69 6.22 18.51 -6.81
C LEU A 69 7.68 18.24 -7.21
N ARG A 70 8.15 17.04 -6.94
CA ARG A 70 9.51 16.58 -7.24
C ARG A 70 9.42 15.26 -7.99
N ASN A 71 9.11 15.32 -9.29
CA ASN A 71 8.96 14.14 -10.15
C ASN A 71 10.24 13.30 -10.25
N ASP A 72 11.39 13.87 -9.93
CA ASP A 72 12.67 13.18 -9.79
C ASP A 72 12.75 12.28 -8.53
N ILE A 73 11.91 12.54 -7.53
CA ILE A 73 11.83 11.77 -6.29
C ILE A 73 10.58 10.86 -6.28
N ARG A 74 9.41 11.43 -6.67
CA ARG A 74 8.13 10.75 -6.65
C ARG A 74 7.30 11.15 -7.87
N ALA A 75 6.96 10.18 -8.73
CA ALA A 75 6.37 10.43 -10.04
C ALA A 75 4.95 9.85 -10.21
N ASP A 76 4.29 9.46 -9.11
CA ASP A 76 2.93 8.93 -9.15
C ASP A 76 1.87 10.05 -9.12
N ALA A 77 0.69 9.69 -9.60
CA ALA A 77 -0.54 10.45 -9.39
C ALA A 77 -1.48 9.65 -8.49
N THR A 78 -2.15 10.32 -7.56
CA THR A 78 -2.89 9.69 -6.47
C THR A 78 -4.33 10.17 -6.37
N CYS A 79 -5.19 9.35 -5.75
CA CYS A 79 -6.50 9.73 -5.25
C CYS A 79 -6.76 8.97 -3.95
N TRP A 80 -7.13 9.66 -2.87
CA TRP A 80 -7.46 9.02 -1.61
C TRP A 80 -8.69 8.12 -1.76
N LEU A 81 -8.70 6.95 -1.10
CA LEU A 81 -9.79 5.98 -1.27
C LEU A 81 -11.10 6.40 -0.59
N ASP A 82 -11.06 7.37 0.31
CA ASP A 82 -12.22 8.00 0.94
C ASP A 82 -12.74 9.22 0.19
N ASP A 83 -12.09 9.59 -0.92
CA ASP A 83 -12.57 10.67 -1.80
C ASP A 83 -13.91 10.26 -2.45
N PRO A 84 -14.93 11.17 -2.47
CA PRO A 84 -16.24 10.86 -3.05
C PRO A 84 -16.21 10.53 -4.54
N ARG A 85 -15.13 10.82 -5.25
CA ARG A 85 -14.92 10.43 -6.65
C ARG A 85 -14.59 8.94 -6.81
N CYS A 86 -14.13 8.28 -5.74
CA CYS A 86 -13.85 6.84 -5.74
C CYS A 86 -15.13 6.01 -5.77
N GLY A 87 -15.06 4.84 -6.41
CA GLY A 87 -16.17 3.91 -6.50
C GLY A 87 -16.32 3.03 -5.25
N GLN A 88 -17.37 2.20 -5.24
CA GLN A 88 -17.65 1.27 -4.12
C GLN A 88 -16.50 0.29 -3.82
N ALA A 89 -15.66 -0.01 -4.80
CA ALA A 89 -14.51 -0.88 -4.60
C ALA A 89 -13.54 -0.30 -3.55
N ALA A 90 -13.31 1.01 -3.57
CA ALA A 90 -12.48 1.71 -2.59
C ALA A 90 -13.04 1.56 -1.16
N SER A 91 -14.32 1.80 -0.95
CA SER A 91 -14.97 1.63 0.35
C SER A 91 -14.90 0.18 0.86
N ARG A 92 -15.10 -0.80 -0.04
CA ARG A 92 -14.95 -2.23 0.31
C ARG A 92 -13.52 -2.58 0.72
N PHE A 93 -12.54 -2.00 0.06
CA PHE A 93 -11.13 -2.22 0.37
C PHE A 93 -10.76 -1.57 1.71
N LEU A 94 -11.19 -0.33 1.96
CA LEU A 94 -11.00 0.33 3.26
C LEU A 94 -11.57 -0.48 4.42
N ALA A 95 -12.78 -1.04 4.26
CA ALA A 95 -13.38 -1.91 5.27
C ALA A 95 -12.53 -3.18 5.53
N ARG A 96 -11.90 -3.74 4.50
CA ARG A 96 -10.99 -4.88 4.67
C ARG A 96 -9.69 -4.49 5.37
N LEU A 97 -9.12 -3.32 5.07
CA LEU A 97 -7.94 -2.79 5.77
C LEU A 97 -8.25 -2.51 7.24
N ASP A 98 -9.45 -2.02 7.57
CA ASP A 98 -9.86 -1.82 8.95
C ASP A 98 -9.97 -3.14 9.74
N ALA A 99 -10.43 -4.20 9.09
CA ALA A 99 -10.40 -5.55 9.68
C ALA A 99 -8.96 -6.03 9.94
N VAL A 100 -8.02 -5.77 9.02
CA VAL A 100 -6.59 -6.06 9.23
C VAL A 100 -6.04 -5.26 10.40
N ARG A 101 -6.30 -3.95 10.47
CA ARG A 101 -5.92 -3.07 11.57
C ARG A 101 -6.38 -3.64 12.93
N THR A 102 -7.63 -4.10 12.99
CA THR A 102 -8.20 -4.71 14.21
C THR A 102 -7.43 -5.97 14.63
N VAL A 103 -7.08 -6.84 13.67
CA VAL A 103 -6.28 -8.04 13.93
C VAL A 103 -4.89 -7.68 14.46
N LEU A 104 -4.20 -6.75 13.80
CA LEU A 104 -2.85 -6.32 14.19
C LEU A 104 -2.85 -5.71 15.60
N ASN A 105 -3.84 -4.89 15.92
CA ASN A 105 -3.99 -4.36 17.28
C ASN A 105 -4.19 -5.45 18.33
N ARG A 106 -4.98 -6.47 18.03
CA ARG A 106 -5.22 -7.59 18.97
C ARG A 106 -4.00 -8.46 19.18
N CYS A 107 -3.22 -8.70 18.11
CA CYS A 107 -2.12 -9.64 18.17
C CYS A 107 -0.78 -9.00 18.52
N LEU A 108 -0.56 -7.73 18.17
CA LEU A 108 0.72 -7.03 18.32
C LEU A 108 0.65 -5.81 19.25
N PHE A 109 -0.55 -5.42 19.73
CA PHE A 109 -0.75 -4.28 20.62
C PHE A 109 -0.21 -2.95 20.05
N LEU A 110 -0.32 -2.74 18.73
CA LEU A 110 0.29 -1.61 18.02
C LEU A 110 -0.43 -0.27 18.26
N GLY A 111 -1.66 -0.27 18.77
CA GLY A 111 -2.41 0.97 18.99
C GLY A 111 -2.77 1.71 17.70
N LEU A 112 -2.99 0.99 16.58
CA LEU A 112 -3.34 1.59 15.29
C LEU A 112 -4.73 2.22 15.38
N GLU A 113 -4.83 3.54 15.27
CA GLU A 113 -6.08 4.29 15.43
C GLU A 113 -6.87 4.35 14.13
N SER A 114 -6.19 4.55 13.00
CA SER A 114 -6.80 4.75 11.69
C SER A 114 -6.03 4.03 10.59
N CYS A 115 -6.61 4.02 9.39
CA CYS A 115 -5.97 3.56 8.18
C CYS A 115 -6.21 4.60 7.08
N GLU A 116 -5.13 5.09 6.49
CA GLU A 116 -5.15 5.93 5.29
C GLU A 116 -4.77 5.08 4.09
N ALA A 117 -5.47 5.21 2.98
CA ALA A 117 -5.10 4.55 1.74
C ALA A 117 -5.43 5.40 0.52
N HIS A 118 -4.62 5.28 -0.51
CA HIS A 118 -4.81 5.99 -1.77
C HIS A 118 -4.48 5.09 -2.96
N TYR A 119 -5.09 5.36 -4.09
CA TYR A 119 -4.59 4.87 -5.36
C TYR A 119 -3.29 5.57 -5.70
N ALA A 120 -2.34 4.82 -6.26
CA ALA A 120 -1.11 5.36 -6.82
C ALA A 120 -0.93 4.83 -8.26
N PHE A 121 -0.90 5.74 -9.21
CA PHE A 121 -0.63 5.45 -10.61
C PHE A 121 0.75 5.95 -10.99
N TYR A 122 1.65 5.03 -11.32
CA TYR A 122 2.98 5.34 -11.82
C TYR A 122 2.98 5.28 -13.35
N PRO A 123 3.34 6.36 -14.05
CA PRO A 123 3.51 6.32 -15.51
C PRO A 123 4.74 5.48 -15.88
N PRO A 124 4.87 5.04 -17.15
CA PRO A 124 6.07 4.39 -17.63
C PRO A 124 7.34 5.19 -17.31
N GLY A 125 8.34 4.53 -16.72
CA GLY A 125 9.58 5.16 -16.26
C GLY A 125 9.46 5.94 -14.93
N GLY A 126 8.26 6.10 -14.40
CA GLY A 126 8.03 6.71 -13.09
C GLY A 126 8.43 5.78 -11.94
N GLY A 127 8.80 6.37 -10.82
CA GLY A 127 9.17 5.63 -9.62
C GLY A 127 9.06 6.48 -8.36
N TYR A 128 9.39 5.87 -7.25
CA TYR A 128 9.54 6.56 -5.98
C TYR A 128 10.90 6.21 -5.39
N ALA A 129 11.73 7.21 -5.17
CA ALA A 129 13.07 7.03 -4.60
C ALA A 129 13.01 6.40 -3.21
N ARG A 130 14.13 5.81 -2.76
CA ARG A 130 14.27 5.25 -1.40
C ARG A 130 13.83 6.30 -0.36
N HIS A 131 12.88 5.95 0.46
CA HIS A 131 12.32 6.81 1.50
C HIS A 131 11.90 5.97 2.72
N ARG A 132 11.50 6.64 3.77
CA ARG A 132 10.77 6.05 4.90
C ARG A 132 9.36 6.58 4.86
N ASP A 133 8.36 5.70 5.02
CA ASP A 133 6.95 6.10 5.07
C ASP A 133 6.62 6.90 6.33
N ARG A 134 7.36 6.67 7.40
CA ARG A 134 7.27 7.39 8.66
C ARG A 134 7.95 8.75 8.55
N PHE A 135 7.29 9.80 8.99
CA PHE A 135 7.90 11.12 9.13
C PHE A 135 8.88 11.15 10.32
N ARG A 136 9.88 12.04 10.29
CA ARG A 136 10.92 12.12 11.33
C ARG A 136 10.37 12.48 12.72
N ASP A 137 9.28 13.24 12.75
CA ASP A 137 8.66 13.89 13.89
C ASP A 137 7.24 13.38 14.17
N ASP A 138 6.84 12.25 13.56
CA ASP A 138 5.49 11.73 13.67
C ASP A 138 5.50 10.19 13.58
N ASP A 139 5.09 9.54 14.65
CA ASP A 139 5.05 8.08 14.80
C ASP A 139 3.74 7.47 14.35
N ALA A 140 2.83 8.24 13.72
CA ALA A 140 1.50 7.78 13.35
C ALA A 140 1.50 6.63 12.32
N ARG A 141 2.51 6.56 11.43
CA ARG A 141 2.64 5.49 10.43
C ARG A 141 3.47 4.34 10.96
N VAL A 142 2.78 3.31 11.46
CA VAL A 142 3.40 2.13 12.10
C VAL A 142 3.52 0.97 11.11
N VAL A 143 2.53 0.77 10.23
CA VAL A 143 2.49 -0.31 9.25
C VAL A 143 2.20 0.26 7.87
N SER A 144 3.00 -0.12 6.87
CA SER A 144 2.74 0.18 5.47
C SER A 144 2.16 -1.05 4.76
N TRP A 145 1.13 -0.80 3.96
CA TRP A 145 0.44 -1.82 3.19
C TRP A 145 0.43 -1.45 1.71
N VAL A 146 0.96 -2.32 0.85
CA VAL A 146 0.97 -2.11 -0.60
C VAL A 146 0.20 -3.22 -1.29
N THR A 147 -0.73 -2.86 -2.16
CA THR A 147 -1.50 -3.79 -2.99
C THR A 147 -1.28 -3.49 -4.46
N TYR A 148 -0.69 -4.44 -5.18
CA TYR A 148 -0.53 -4.34 -6.63
C TYR A 148 -1.85 -4.66 -7.34
N LEU A 149 -2.27 -3.76 -8.23
CA LEU A 149 -3.49 -3.90 -9.02
C LEU A 149 -3.22 -4.35 -10.47
N ASN A 150 -1.94 -4.49 -10.86
CA ASN A 150 -1.56 -5.00 -12.17
C ASN A 150 -2.10 -6.42 -12.38
N PRO A 151 -2.77 -6.72 -13.51
CA PRO A 151 -3.30 -8.06 -13.77
C PRO A 151 -2.18 -9.06 -14.02
N GLU A 152 -1.15 -8.61 -14.70
CA GLU A 152 0.07 -9.34 -15.03
C GLU A 152 1.26 -8.44 -14.70
N TRP A 153 2.36 -9.06 -14.32
CA TRP A 153 3.61 -8.35 -14.04
C TRP A 153 4.79 -9.27 -14.35
N GLY A 154 5.65 -8.78 -15.21
CA GLY A 154 6.90 -9.42 -15.58
C GLY A 154 8.11 -8.73 -14.95
N ARG A 155 9.23 -9.42 -14.92
CA ARG A 155 10.48 -8.91 -14.33
C ARG A 155 10.95 -7.59 -14.97
N ASP A 156 10.63 -7.37 -16.25
CA ASP A 156 11.06 -6.22 -17.03
C ASP A 156 10.06 -5.05 -16.98
N ASP A 157 8.90 -5.23 -16.36
CA ASP A 157 7.86 -4.20 -16.25
C ASP A 157 8.20 -3.10 -15.22
N GLY A 158 9.19 -3.34 -14.36
CA GLY A 158 9.54 -2.41 -13.29
C GLY A 158 8.51 -2.38 -12.16
N GLY A 159 8.47 -1.28 -11.40
CA GLY A 159 7.48 -1.05 -10.34
C GLY A 159 7.62 -1.94 -9.09
N ALA A 160 8.73 -2.66 -8.95
CA ALA A 160 8.97 -3.49 -7.77
C ALA A 160 9.17 -2.65 -6.50
N LEU A 161 8.51 -3.02 -5.42
CA LEU A 161 8.83 -2.53 -4.08
C LEU A 161 10.15 -3.15 -3.62
N ARG A 162 11.10 -2.30 -3.25
CA ARG A 162 12.38 -2.72 -2.67
C ARG A 162 12.41 -2.36 -1.19
N LEU A 163 12.53 -3.37 -0.33
CA LEU A 163 12.71 -3.18 1.10
C LEU A 163 14.20 -3.18 1.42
N TYR A 164 14.63 -2.21 2.23
CA TYR A 164 15.99 -2.10 2.75
C TYR A 164 15.95 -2.43 4.24
N LEU A 165 16.68 -3.45 4.65
CA LEU A 165 16.85 -3.79 6.06
C LEU A 165 17.89 -2.84 6.69
N GLU A 166 17.81 -2.61 8.00
CA GLU A 166 18.61 -1.59 8.71
C GLU A 166 20.14 -1.74 8.58
N ASN A 167 20.63 -2.89 8.08
CA ASN A 167 22.05 -3.18 7.93
C ASN A 167 22.55 -3.19 6.47
N GLU A 168 21.73 -2.74 5.53
CA GLU A 168 22.13 -2.63 4.12
C GLU A 168 22.27 -1.15 3.74
N ASP A 169 23.51 -0.62 3.88
CA ASP A 169 23.93 0.68 3.36
C ASP A 169 24.11 0.65 1.82
#